data_51c54d56409e70204427faee44a19632
#
_entry.id   51c54d56409e70204427faee44a19632
#
_cell.length_a   1.000
_cell.length_b   1.000
_cell.length_c   1.000
_cell.angle_alpha   90.00
_cell.angle_beta   90.00
_cell.angle_gamma   90.00
#
_symmetry.space_group_name_H-M   'P 1'
#
loop_
_entity.id
_entity.type
_entity.pdbx_description
1 polymer ?
#
loop_
_entity_poly.entity_id
_entity_poly.type
_entity_poly.pdbx_seq_one_letter_code
_entity_poly.pdbx_strand_id
1 'polypeptide(L)'
;PEATEAPADDTPVGYEVGMKCPDFTAPLYGEEGGEFTLSAQKGKVTVINFWATWCTPCVAELPYFAELYAEYGDEIALVAIHSNLVTDDVDKFLAKENLDMPFALDKTGAVIKSLGGSTQLPMTVIVDADGKIVYNKVGSVTLTVLEGLVAPLLAE
;
A
#
# COMPACT_ATOMS: atom_id res chain seq x y z
N PRO A 1 4.59 24.52 34.23
CA PRO A 1 5.37 24.55 32.99
C PRO A 1 4.53 24.00 31.87
N GLU A 2 4.56 24.68 30.83
CA GLU A 2 3.88 24.22 29.65
C GLU A 2 4.51 22.98 29.14
N ALA A 3 3.66 21.98 28.80
CA ALA A 3 4.15 20.84 28.08
C ALA A 3 4.75 21.34 26.78
N THR A 4 6.03 21.03 26.57
CA THR A 4 6.68 21.38 25.34
C THR A 4 6.11 20.46 24.26
N GLU A 5 5.18 20.96 23.50
CA GLU A 5 4.69 20.20 22.36
C GLU A 5 5.76 20.20 21.30
N ALA A 6 5.95 19.05 20.67
CA ALA A 6 6.77 18.98 19.49
C ALA A 6 6.21 19.96 18.45
N PRO A 7 7.06 20.64 17.67
CA PRO A 7 6.57 21.51 16.62
C PRO A 7 5.59 20.74 15.74
N ALA A 8 4.51 21.38 15.37
CA ALA A 8 3.56 20.79 14.46
C ALA A 8 4.32 20.41 13.18
N ASP A 9 4.06 19.23 12.67
CA ASP A 9 4.64 18.80 11.40
C ASP A 9 3.92 19.54 10.29
N ASP A 10 4.58 20.53 9.74
CA ASP A 10 4.03 21.38 8.67
C ASP A 10 4.14 20.74 7.28
N THR A 11 4.55 19.47 7.21
CA THR A 11 4.65 18.76 5.95
C THR A 11 3.28 18.72 5.27
N PRO A 12 3.16 19.20 4.04
CA PRO A 12 1.89 19.17 3.33
C PRO A 12 1.39 17.75 3.11
N VAL A 13 0.08 17.61 3.15
CA VAL A 13 -0.57 16.34 2.79
C VAL A 13 -0.76 16.31 1.28
N GLY A 14 -0.38 15.21 0.67
CA GLY A 14 -0.50 15.03 -0.77
C GLY A 14 0.10 13.71 -1.20
N TYR A 15 0.20 13.52 -2.51
CA TYR A 15 0.63 12.22 -3.04
C TYR A 15 2.03 12.23 -3.63
N GLU A 16 2.75 13.33 -3.56
CA GLU A 16 4.12 13.38 -4.07
C GLU A 16 5.11 12.90 -3.00
N VAL A 17 6.26 12.42 -3.46
CA VAL A 17 7.35 12.03 -2.56
C VAL A 17 7.73 13.22 -1.67
N GLY A 18 7.87 12.96 -0.38
CA GLY A 18 8.16 13.98 0.64
C GLY A 18 6.94 14.53 1.32
N MET A 19 5.76 14.33 0.77
CA MET A 19 4.50 14.77 1.39
C MET A 19 3.97 13.72 2.34
N LYS A 20 3.14 14.15 3.28
CA LYS A 20 2.40 13.22 4.12
C LYS A 20 1.32 12.54 3.29
N CYS A 21 1.32 11.23 3.32
CA CYS A 21 0.33 10.45 2.58
C CYS A 21 -1.06 10.72 3.13
N PRO A 22 -2.05 11.01 2.28
CA PRO A 22 -3.44 11.14 2.74
C PRO A 22 -3.90 9.87 3.42
N ASP A 23 -4.64 10.00 4.51
CA ASP A 23 -5.19 8.83 5.18
C ASP A 23 -6.30 8.22 4.33
N PHE A 24 -6.47 6.92 4.47
CA PHE A 24 -7.56 6.21 3.81
C PHE A 24 -7.92 4.96 4.59
N THR A 25 -9.11 4.46 4.35
CA THR A 25 -9.58 3.19 4.87
C THR A 25 -10.16 2.38 3.72
N ALA A 26 -9.77 1.13 3.63
CA ALA A 26 -10.27 0.22 2.61
C ALA A 26 -10.69 -1.10 3.26
N PRO A 27 -11.84 -1.68 2.86
CA PRO A 27 -12.27 -2.95 3.43
C PRO A 27 -11.30 -4.05 3.04
N LEU A 28 -10.90 -4.86 4.02
CA LEU A 28 -10.04 -6.01 3.81
C LEU A 28 -10.84 -7.12 3.15
N TYR A 29 -10.22 -7.77 2.18
CA TYR A 29 -10.82 -8.88 1.48
C TYR A 29 -10.78 -10.12 2.38
N GLY A 30 -11.90 -10.83 2.46
CA GLY A 30 -11.99 -12.10 3.18
C GLY A 30 -12.16 -11.96 4.69
N GLU A 31 -12.08 -10.77 5.23
CA GLU A 31 -12.32 -10.52 6.65
C GLU A 31 -13.59 -9.71 6.79
N GLU A 32 -14.63 -10.35 7.29
CA GLU A 32 -15.90 -9.68 7.48
C GLU A 32 -15.75 -8.55 8.50
N GLY A 33 -16.05 -7.32 8.05
CA GLY A 33 -15.92 -6.14 8.89
C GLY A 33 -14.50 -5.65 9.11
N GLY A 34 -13.51 -6.30 8.52
CA GLY A 34 -12.12 -5.87 8.63
C GLY A 34 -11.81 -4.72 7.69
N GLU A 35 -10.91 -3.84 8.12
CA GLU A 35 -10.51 -2.67 7.36
C GLU A 35 -9.01 -2.43 7.48
N PHE A 36 -8.42 -1.92 6.40
CA PHE A 36 -7.05 -1.40 6.43
C PHE A 36 -7.15 0.12 6.48
N THR A 37 -6.62 0.72 7.53
CA THR A 37 -6.55 2.18 7.68
C THR A 37 -5.09 2.58 7.74
N LEU A 38 -4.68 3.49 6.86
CA LEU A 38 -3.27 3.88 6.78
C LEU A 38 -2.77 4.49 8.10
N SER A 39 -3.54 5.38 8.71
CA SER A 39 -3.13 6.03 9.96
C SER A 39 -2.93 5.05 11.11
N ALA A 40 -3.59 3.90 11.07
CA ALA A 40 -3.40 2.84 12.08
C ALA A 40 -2.05 2.16 11.95
N GLN A 41 -1.34 2.35 10.82
CA GLN A 41 -0.03 1.75 10.58
C GLN A 41 1.13 2.68 10.97
N LYS A 42 0.84 3.83 11.53
CA LYS A 42 1.87 4.78 11.93
C LYS A 42 2.89 4.10 12.85
N GLY A 43 4.16 4.35 12.58
CA GLY A 43 5.25 3.67 13.26
C GLY A 43 5.83 2.52 12.44
N LYS A 44 5.14 2.10 11.38
CA LYS A 44 5.62 1.06 10.46
C LYS A 44 5.77 1.62 9.07
N VAL A 45 6.77 1.12 8.35
CA VAL A 45 6.87 1.34 6.91
C VAL A 45 5.68 0.63 6.26
N THR A 46 4.96 1.32 5.40
CA THR A 46 3.77 0.77 4.75
C THR A 46 3.99 0.68 3.24
N VAL A 47 3.72 -0.49 2.68
CA VAL A 47 3.82 -0.75 1.25
C VAL A 47 2.41 -0.95 0.71
N ILE A 48 2.03 -0.13 -0.25
CA ILE A 48 0.69 -0.14 -0.84
C ILE A 48 0.83 -0.45 -2.33
N ASN A 49 0.18 -1.51 -2.78
CA ASN A 49 0.15 -1.87 -4.19
C ASN A 49 -1.28 -1.79 -4.71
N PHE A 50 -1.47 -1.13 -5.84
CA PHE A 50 -2.75 -1.10 -6.53
C PHE A 50 -2.69 -2.01 -7.75
N TRP A 51 -3.67 -2.88 -7.89
CA TRP A 51 -3.70 -3.91 -8.92
C TRP A 51 -5.13 -4.21 -9.38
N ALA A 52 -5.25 -5.00 -10.43
CA ALA A 52 -6.54 -5.51 -10.90
C ALA A 52 -6.34 -6.88 -11.53
N THR A 53 -7.37 -7.71 -11.50
CA THR A 53 -7.30 -9.08 -12.04
C THR A 53 -7.02 -9.12 -13.53
N TRP A 54 -7.46 -8.10 -14.27
CA TRP A 54 -7.25 -8.01 -15.71
C TRP A 54 -5.89 -7.43 -16.10
N CYS A 55 -5.13 -6.99 -15.14
CA CYS A 55 -3.83 -6.32 -15.39
C CYS A 55 -2.71 -7.36 -15.31
N THR A 56 -2.22 -7.80 -16.46
CA THR A 56 -1.18 -8.84 -16.52
C THR A 56 0.10 -8.48 -15.76
N PRO A 57 0.68 -7.28 -15.93
CA PRO A 57 1.87 -6.94 -15.15
C PRO A 57 1.59 -6.82 -13.65
N CYS A 58 0.38 -6.43 -13.25
CA CYS A 58 0.00 -6.42 -11.85
C CYS A 58 0.06 -7.82 -11.24
N VAL A 59 -0.59 -8.76 -11.92
CA VAL A 59 -0.65 -10.15 -11.46
C VAL A 59 0.75 -10.76 -11.40
N ALA A 60 1.61 -10.43 -12.36
CA ALA A 60 2.97 -10.96 -12.41
C ALA A 60 3.82 -10.49 -11.23
N GLU A 61 3.56 -9.29 -10.68
CA GLU A 61 4.38 -8.77 -9.57
C GLU A 61 3.82 -9.09 -8.18
N LEU A 62 2.57 -9.53 -8.06
CA LEU A 62 1.98 -9.83 -6.75
C LEU A 62 2.82 -10.80 -5.91
N PRO A 63 3.42 -11.85 -6.47
CA PRO A 63 4.30 -12.73 -5.69
C PRO A 63 5.48 -12.01 -5.05
N TYR A 64 6.00 -10.94 -5.65
CA TYR A 64 7.09 -10.18 -5.06
C TYR A 64 6.66 -9.47 -3.78
N PHE A 65 5.43 -8.96 -3.75
CA PHE A 65 4.88 -8.35 -2.54
C PHE A 65 4.63 -9.39 -1.46
N ALA A 66 4.17 -10.57 -1.84
CA ALA A 66 3.99 -11.67 -0.90
C ALA A 66 5.33 -12.11 -0.28
N GLU A 67 6.39 -12.18 -1.11
CA GLU A 67 7.72 -12.51 -0.62
C GLU A 67 8.27 -11.44 0.31
N LEU A 68 8.05 -10.18 -0.02
CA LEU A 68 8.46 -9.05 0.82
C LEU A 68 7.77 -9.14 2.18
N TYR A 69 6.47 -9.41 2.17
CA TYR A 69 5.68 -9.52 3.38
C TYR A 69 6.14 -10.71 4.24
N ALA A 70 6.46 -11.83 3.61
CA ALA A 70 6.98 -13.00 4.33
C ALA A 70 8.35 -12.71 4.97
N GLU A 71 9.18 -11.91 4.29
CA GLU A 71 10.52 -11.59 4.78
C GLU A 71 10.48 -10.66 5.99
N TYR A 72 9.67 -9.61 5.94
CA TYR A 72 9.66 -8.58 6.98
C TYR A 72 8.55 -8.76 8.02
N GLY A 73 7.50 -9.49 7.68
CA GLY A 73 6.43 -9.80 8.64
C GLY A 73 5.86 -8.55 9.32
N ASP A 74 5.87 -8.57 10.64
CA ASP A 74 5.30 -7.49 11.44
C ASP A 74 6.13 -6.19 11.45
N GLU A 75 7.32 -6.20 10.84
CA GLU A 75 8.15 -5.01 10.77
C GLU A 75 7.59 -4.00 9.77
N ILE A 76 6.75 -4.45 8.84
CA ILE A 76 6.12 -3.58 7.85
C ILE A 76 4.61 -3.79 7.85
N ALA A 77 3.89 -2.82 7.31
CA ALA A 77 2.51 -2.99 6.92
C ALA A 77 2.49 -3.09 5.40
N LEU A 78 1.67 -3.99 4.87
CA LEU A 78 1.58 -4.19 3.43
C LEU A 78 0.15 -4.51 3.07
N VAL A 79 -0.34 -3.90 2.00
CA VAL A 79 -1.67 -4.18 1.48
C VAL A 79 -1.68 -4.09 -0.03
N ALA A 80 -2.30 -5.06 -0.68
CA ALA A 80 -2.55 -5.05 -2.11
C ALA A 80 -4.02 -4.69 -2.33
N ILE A 81 -4.26 -3.51 -2.88
CA ILE A 81 -5.59 -2.95 -3.04
C ILE A 81 -6.07 -3.18 -4.48
N HIS A 82 -7.11 -3.98 -4.63
CA HIS A 82 -7.73 -4.18 -5.92
C HIS A 82 -8.47 -2.90 -6.31
N SER A 83 -7.98 -2.25 -7.35
CA SER A 83 -8.47 -0.94 -7.75
C SER A 83 -9.26 -1.03 -9.06
N ASN A 84 -10.47 -1.54 -8.96
CA ASN A 84 -11.37 -1.68 -10.09
C ASN A 84 -12.80 -1.71 -9.59
N LEU A 85 -13.70 -1.12 -10.36
CA LEU A 85 -15.12 -1.12 -10.06
C LEU A 85 -15.75 -2.51 -10.22
N VAL A 86 -15.16 -3.35 -11.08
CA VAL A 86 -15.64 -4.72 -11.32
C VAL A 86 -14.82 -5.66 -10.45
N THR A 87 -15.47 -6.28 -9.47
CA THR A 87 -14.80 -7.15 -8.50
C THR A 87 -15.15 -8.63 -8.64
N ASP A 88 -15.90 -9.00 -9.69
CA ASP A 88 -16.45 -10.34 -9.84
C ASP A 88 -15.39 -11.43 -9.87
N ASP A 89 -14.22 -11.14 -10.44
CA ASP A 89 -13.17 -12.13 -10.61
C ASP A 89 -12.18 -12.20 -9.44
N VAL A 90 -12.31 -11.31 -8.46
CA VAL A 90 -11.35 -11.24 -7.35
C VAL A 90 -11.39 -12.51 -6.52
N ASP A 91 -12.60 -13.02 -6.23
CA ASP A 91 -12.77 -14.24 -5.45
C ASP A 91 -12.07 -15.43 -6.12
N LYS A 92 -12.30 -15.61 -7.41
CA LYS A 92 -11.70 -16.70 -8.17
C LYS A 92 -10.19 -16.56 -8.24
N PHE A 93 -9.72 -15.36 -8.48
CA PHE A 93 -8.29 -15.09 -8.57
C PHE A 93 -7.58 -15.41 -7.26
N LEU A 94 -8.07 -14.88 -6.15
CA LEU A 94 -7.40 -15.05 -4.86
C LEU A 94 -7.48 -16.50 -4.37
N ALA A 95 -8.56 -17.20 -4.67
CA ALA A 95 -8.68 -18.63 -4.35
C ALA A 95 -7.66 -19.46 -5.11
N LYS A 96 -7.40 -19.10 -6.37
CA LYS A 96 -6.47 -19.82 -7.23
C LYS A 96 -5.00 -19.54 -6.89
N GLU A 97 -4.67 -18.27 -6.70
CA GLU A 97 -3.26 -17.88 -6.52
C GLU A 97 -2.74 -18.13 -5.11
N ASN A 98 -3.62 -18.13 -4.12
CA ASN A 98 -3.27 -18.45 -2.74
C ASN A 98 -2.05 -17.67 -2.22
N LEU A 99 -2.04 -16.36 -2.43
CA LEU A 99 -0.96 -15.49 -1.97
C LEU A 99 -1.18 -15.08 -0.51
N ASP A 100 -0.14 -15.18 0.31
CA ASP A 100 -0.21 -14.89 1.73
C ASP A 100 0.19 -13.44 2.00
N MET A 101 -0.77 -12.54 1.87
CA MET A 101 -0.62 -11.13 2.21
C MET A 101 -2.01 -10.48 2.30
N PRO A 102 -2.12 -9.33 2.98
CA PRO A 102 -3.41 -8.65 3.06
C PRO A 102 -3.85 -8.08 1.71
N PHE A 103 -5.10 -8.33 1.36
CA PHE A 103 -5.75 -7.74 0.20
C PHE A 103 -6.90 -6.86 0.65
N ALA A 104 -7.12 -5.76 -0.04
CA ALA A 104 -8.24 -4.85 0.22
C ALA A 104 -8.90 -4.44 -1.09
N LEU A 105 -10.06 -3.84 -0.99
CA LEU A 105 -10.85 -3.44 -2.15
C LEU A 105 -11.04 -1.93 -2.18
N ASP A 106 -10.82 -1.33 -3.34
CA ASP A 106 -11.12 0.08 -3.60
C ASP A 106 -12.19 0.16 -4.68
N LYS A 107 -13.42 -0.12 -4.26
CA LYS A 107 -14.55 -0.29 -5.19
C LYS A 107 -14.89 0.95 -6.00
N THR A 108 -14.68 2.13 -5.43
CA THR A 108 -15.02 3.39 -6.08
C THR A 108 -13.84 4.04 -6.79
N GLY A 109 -12.63 3.56 -6.52
CA GLY A 109 -11.41 4.18 -7.02
C GLY A 109 -11.01 5.42 -6.22
N ALA A 110 -11.67 5.68 -5.09
CA ALA A 110 -11.38 6.85 -4.27
C ALA A 110 -9.99 6.81 -3.64
N VAL A 111 -9.55 5.62 -3.23
CA VAL A 111 -8.25 5.47 -2.57
C VAL A 111 -7.11 5.74 -3.56
N ILE A 112 -7.12 5.07 -4.70
CA ILE A 112 -6.05 5.27 -5.69
C ILE A 112 -6.02 6.72 -6.17
N LYS A 113 -7.18 7.33 -6.33
CA LYS A 113 -7.27 8.73 -6.75
C LYS A 113 -6.67 9.67 -5.71
N SER A 114 -6.89 9.40 -4.43
CA SER A 114 -6.32 10.22 -3.35
C SER A 114 -4.80 10.16 -3.33
N LEU A 115 -4.21 9.09 -3.85
CA LEU A 115 -2.76 8.92 -3.93
C LEU A 115 -2.20 9.30 -5.30
N GLY A 116 -2.98 10.01 -6.11
CA GLY A 116 -2.53 10.54 -7.39
C GLY A 116 -2.64 9.60 -8.56
N GLY A 117 -3.19 8.41 -8.33
CA GLY A 117 -3.36 7.41 -9.38
C GLY A 117 -4.69 7.51 -10.10
N SER A 118 -4.86 6.69 -11.11
CA SER A 118 -6.07 6.63 -11.92
C SER A 118 -6.32 5.19 -12.35
N THR A 119 -6.49 4.97 -13.64
CA THR A 119 -6.71 3.62 -14.20
C THR A 119 -5.40 2.95 -14.63
N GLN A 120 -4.27 3.65 -14.51
CA GLN A 120 -2.97 3.08 -14.89
C GLN A 120 -2.42 2.22 -13.76
N LEU A 121 -2.26 0.94 -14.03
CA LEU A 121 -1.81 -0.07 -13.08
C LEU A 121 -0.64 -0.86 -13.66
N PRO A 122 0.20 -1.46 -12.85
CA PRO A 122 0.21 -1.38 -11.39
C PRO A 122 0.73 -0.04 -10.89
N MET A 123 0.45 0.26 -9.64
CA MET A 123 0.97 1.44 -8.97
C MET A 123 1.42 1.04 -7.57
N THR A 124 2.58 1.54 -7.15
CA THR A 124 3.13 1.24 -5.84
C THR A 124 3.43 2.52 -5.08
N VAL A 125 2.98 2.57 -3.85
CA VAL A 125 3.24 3.68 -2.94
C VAL A 125 3.89 3.11 -1.68
N ILE A 126 5.02 3.71 -1.26
CA ILE A 126 5.69 3.33 -0.02
C ILE A 126 5.75 4.54 0.88
N VAL A 127 5.34 4.33 2.13
CA VAL A 127 5.22 5.37 3.14
C VAL A 127 6.14 4.99 4.30
N ASP A 128 6.93 5.94 4.79
CA ASP A 128 7.81 5.67 5.93
C ASP A 128 7.02 5.62 7.26
N ALA A 129 7.72 5.34 8.34
CA ALA A 129 7.11 5.21 9.66
C ALA A 129 6.44 6.49 10.16
N ASP A 130 6.83 7.63 9.64
CA ASP A 130 6.25 8.93 10.00
C ASP A 130 5.08 9.33 9.11
N GLY A 131 4.76 8.52 8.11
CA GLY A 131 3.65 8.80 7.21
C GLY A 131 4.03 9.58 5.95
N LYS A 132 5.31 9.76 5.69
CA LYS A 132 5.77 10.47 4.48
C LYS A 132 5.95 9.49 3.32
N ILE A 133 5.52 9.92 2.15
CA ILE A 133 5.70 9.14 0.94
C ILE A 133 7.16 9.17 0.53
N VAL A 134 7.75 7.98 0.37
CA VAL A 134 9.13 7.84 -0.11
C VAL A 134 9.19 7.30 -1.53
N TYR A 135 8.08 6.74 -2.03
CA TYR A 135 7.99 6.19 -3.36
C TYR A 135 6.54 6.22 -3.83
N ASN A 136 6.29 6.67 -5.04
CA ASN A 136 4.95 6.67 -5.63
C ASN A 136 5.10 6.64 -7.15
N LYS A 137 4.93 5.45 -7.74
CA LYS A 137 5.10 5.29 -9.19
C LYS A 137 4.12 4.29 -9.79
N VAL A 138 3.68 4.61 -10.99
CA VAL A 138 2.99 3.70 -11.89
C VAL A 138 4.04 2.86 -12.60
N GLY A 139 3.77 1.57 -12.75
CA GLY A 139 4.66 0.63 -13.42
C GLY A 139 5.05 -0.52 -12.52
N SER A 140 5.59 -1.57 -13.13
CA SER A 140 5.99 -2.77 -12.42
C SER A 140 7.24 -2.55 -11.57
N VAL A 141 7.33 -3.27 -10.47
CA VAL A 141 8.51 -3.30 -9.62
C VAL A 141 8.96 -4.74 -9.44
N THR A 142 10.21 -4.93 -9.06
CA THR A 142 10.77 -6.24 -8.75
C THR A 142 10.99 -6.36 -7.24
N LEU A 143 11.20 -7.59 -6.77
CA LEU A 143 11.51 -7.80 -5.36
C LEU A 143 12.79 -7.06 -4.96
N THR A 144 13.81 -7.05 -5.81
CA THR A 144 15.07 -6.35 -5.55
C THR A 144 14.83 -4.84 -5.33
N VAL A 145 13.99 -4.23 -6.16
CA VAL A 145 13.65 -2.81 -6.01
C VAL A 145 12.90 -2.58 -4.71
N LEU A 146 11.91 -3.42 -4.41
CA LEU A 146 11.13 -3.29 -3.18
C LEU A 146 12.02 -3.43 -1.93
N GLU A 147 12.90 -4.41 -1.92
CA GLU A 147 13.83 -4.59 -0.80
C GLU A 147 14.77 -3.39 -0.65
N GLY A 148 15.26 -2.87 -1.77
CA GLY A 148 16.13 -1.70 -1.76
C GLY A 148 15.46 -0.43 -1.25
N LEU A 149 14.15 -0.33 -1.40
CA LEU A 149 13.37 0.80 -0.89
C LEU A 149 13.00 0.64 0.58
N VAL A 150 12.69 -0.57 1.00
CA VAL A 150 12.18 -0.85 2.35
C VAL A 150 13.31 -1.01 3.37
N ALA A 151 14.34 -1.78 3.05
CA ALA A 151 15.39 -2.11 4.01
C ALA A 151 16.05 -0.90 4.68
N PRO A 152 16.43 0.17 3.93
CA PRO A 152 17.03 1.35 4.56
C PRO A 152 16.11 2.04 5.56
N LEU A 153 14.80 1.97 5.35
CA LEU A 153 13.82 2.59 6.23
C LEU A 153 13.68 1.84 7.56
N LEU A 154 13.95 0.54 7.55
CA LEU A 154 13.89 -0.30 8.74
C LEU A 154 15.16 -0.23 9.58
N ALA A 155 16.26 0.21 8.97
CA ALA A 155 17.54 0.32 9.67
C ALA A 155 17.63 1.55 10.58
N GLU A 156 16.67 2.45 10.46
CA GLU A 156 16.64 3.66 11.28
C GLU A 156 16.05 3.46 12.65
#